data_b017532d26f580bacb176c1197bbe7ae
#
_entry.id   b017532d26f580bacb176c1197bbe7ae
#
_cell.length_a   1.000
_cell.length_b   1.000
_cell.length_c   1.000
_cell.angle_alpha   90.00
_cell.angle_beta   90.00
_cell.angle_gamma   90.00
#
_symmetry.space_group_name_H-M   'P 1'
#
loop_
_entity.id
_entity.type
_entity.pdbx_description
1 polymer ?
#
loop_
_entity_poly.entity_id
_entity_poly.type
_entity_poly.pdbx_seq_one_letter_code
_entity_poly.pdbx_strand_id
1 'polypeptide(L)'
;MSFRPQNSFHLPLLLLAAATLVTASPAASHAQGKAMAPMSPELQAARAALAKYSDPIVAVRDGYFSTVACIDFPKGATDGPIVYPPGAMGVHFLNTANIGPVLDPAKPQILIYEPVGDKLVLTAAEWFMPEQVANGKAPSIFGQTLAGPMDGHEPIMPPTLRHYDLHVWLWKTNPRGMFTSTNSAVKCKKSAAYTVALGEHHH
;
A
#
# COMPACT_ATOMS: atom_id res chain seq x y z
N MET A 1 84.26 28.63 62.05
CA MET A 1 83.03 27.89 62.36
C MET A 1 81.90 28.56 61.60
N SER A 2 81.46 27.96 60.48
CA SER A 2 80.53 28.58 59.59
C SER A 2 79.34 27.68 59.44
N PHE A 3 78.16 28.14 59.89
CA PHE A 3 76.89 27.42 59.72
C PHE A 3 76.28 27.86 58.44
N ARG A 4 75.95 26.88 57.60
CA ARG A 4 75.09 27.07 56.40
C ARG A 4 73.65 26.65 56.73
N PRO A 5 72.65 27.44 56.37
CA PRO A 5 71.25 26.99 56.40
C PRO A 5 70.87 26.19 55.13
N GLN A 6 70.19 25.09 55.36
CA GLN A 6 69.56 24.29 54.27
C GLN A 6 68.21 24.94 53.81
N ASN A 7 68.12 25.26 52.55
CA ASN A 7 66.86 25.69 51.93
C ASN A 7 66.09 24.45 51.46
N SER A 8 64.95 24.21 52.09
CA SER A 8 63.98 23.22 51.63
C SER A 8 63.07 23.84 50.55
N PHE A 9 63.19 23.38 49.29
CA PHE A 9 62.28 23.71 48.24
C PHE A 9 61.10 22.79 48.33
N HIS A 10 59.90 23.36 48.63
CA HIS A 10 58.67 22.70 48.51
C HIS A 10 58.15 22.89 47.04
N LEU A 11 58.08 21.81 46.29
CA LEU A 11 57.48 21.77 44.94
C LEU A 11 55.96 21.64 45.07
N PRO A 12 55.15 22.49 44.51
CA PRO A 12 53.70 22.27 44.48
C PRO A 12 53.31 21.21 43.42
N LEU A 13 52.59 20.20 43.87
CA LEU A 13 52.04 19.16 43.07
C LEU A 13 50.85 19.73 42.28
N LEU A 14 51.00 19.97 40.94
CA LEU A 14 49.93 20.33 40.05
C LEU A 14 49.10 19.10 39.73
N LEU A 15 47.89 19.04 40.26
CA LEU A 15 46.86 18.08 39.84
C LEU A 15 46.29 18.52 38.48
N LEU A 16 46.65 17.83 37.39
CA LEU A 16 45.99 17.93 36.13
C LEU A 16 44.65 17.16 36.21
N ALA A 17 43.56 17.88 36.26
CA ALA A 17 42.24 17.30 36.07
C ALA A 17 42.01 17.06 34.57
N ALA A 18 42.06 15.81 34.11
CA ALA A 18 41.66 15.43 32.75
C ALA A 18 40.16 15.44 32.64
N ALA A 19 39.62 16.47 31.99
CA ALA A 19 38.20 16.51 31.61
C ALA A 19 37.97 15.61 30.38
N THR A 20 37.36 14.45 30.59
CA THR A 20 36.90 13.59 29.50
C THR A 20 35.63 14.18 28.89
N LEU A 21 35.75 14.78 27.70
CA LEU A 21 34.58 15.12 26.86
C LEU A 21 33.92 13.82 26.37
N VAL A 22 32.76 13.49 26.94
CA VAL A 22 31.87 12.47 26.40
C VAL A 22 31.13 13.11 25.25
N THR A 23 31.55 12.86 24.01
CA THR A 23 30.80 13.22 22.84
C THR A 23 29.61 12.26 22.68
N ALA A 24 28.42 12.73 23.07
CA ALA A 24 27.18 12.02 22.76
C ALA A 24 26.94 12.06 21.26
N SER A 25 27.15 10.94 20.54
CA SER A 25 26.71 10.78 19.17
C SER A 25 25.19 10.84 19.15
N PRO A 26 24.58 11.65 18.27
CA PRO A 26 23.13 11.59 18.08
C PRO A 26 22.77 10.22 17.52
N ALA A 27 22.03 9.44 18.29
CA ALA A 27 21.41 8.21 17.81
C ALA A 27 20.52 8.58 16.62
N ALA A 28 20.89 8.12 15.42
CA ALA A 28 20.05 8.23 14.25
C ALA A 28 18.74 7.50 14.54
N SER A 29 17.66 8.26 14.75
CA SER A 29 16.31 7.75 14.85
C SER A 29 15.96 7.16 13.49
N HIS A 30 16.16 5.85 13.33
CA HIS A 30 15.59 5.12 12.21
C HIS A 30 14.09 5.17 12.40
N ALA A 31 13.39 5.93 11.56
CA ALA A 31 11.97 5.87 11.45
C ALA A 31 11.61 4.43 11.07
N GLN A 32 11.25 3.62 12.06
CA GLN A 32 10.70 2.30 11.86
C GLN A 32 9.40 2.49 11.11
N GLY A 33 9.43 2.25 9.79
CA GLY A 33 8.23 2.14 8.99
C GLY A 33 7.30 1.16 9.72
N LYS A 34 6.07 1.61 9.98
CA LYS A 34 5.07 0.81 10.68
C LYS A 34 4.95 -0.53 9.97
N ALA A 35 5.50 -1.59 10.56
CA ALA A 35 5.42 -2.93 10.00
C ALA A 35 3.94 -3.25 9.76
N MET A 36 3.62 -3.81 8.58
CA MET A 36 2.27 -4.30 8.32
C MET A 36 1.88 -5.28 9.43
N ALA A 37 0.65 -5.17 9.92
CA ALA A 37 0.08 -6.19 10.80
C ALA A 37 0.26 -7.57 10.14
N PRO A 38 0.57 -8.63 10.90
CA PRO A 38 0.72 -9.96 10.34
C PRO A 38 -0.57 -10.36 9.62
N MET A 39 -0.43 -10.86 8.38
CA MET A 39 -1.57 -11.36 7.60
C MET A 39 -2.19 -12.56 8.30
N SER A 40 -3.53 -12.62 8.31
CA SER A 40 -4.25 -13.83 8.77
C SER A 40 -3.87 -15.05 7.93
N PRO A 41 -4.04 -16.28 8.43
CA PRO A 41 -3.81 -17.50 7.63
C PRO A 41 -4.58 -17.52 6.31
N GLU A 42 -5.81 -17.01 6.30
CA GLU A 42 -6.64 -16.91 5.10
C GLU A 42 -6.03 -15.95 4.05
N LEU A 43 -5.55 -14.79 4.48
CA LEU A 43 -4.86 -13.84 3.60
C LEU A 43 -3.52 -14.39 3.09
N GLN A 44 -2.79 -15.15 3.92
CA GLN A 44 -1.56 -15.83 3.49
C GLN A 44 -1.85 -16.89 2.42
N ALA A 45 -2.91 -17.69 2.59
CA ALA A 45 -3.35 -18.68 1.63
C ALA A 45 -3.78 -18.02 0.30
N ALA A 46 -4.56 -16.95 0.35
CA ALA A 46 -4.95 -16.17 -0.84
C ALA A 46 -3.71 -15.62 -1.57
N ARG A 47 -2.78 -14.98 -0.84
CA ARG A 47 -1.53 -14.47 -1.41
C ARG A 47 -0.72 -15.57 -2.09
N ALA A 48 -0.62 -16.74 -1.48
CA ALA A 48 0.10 -17.90 -2.05
C ALA A 48 -0.57 -18.42 -3.32
N ALA A 49 -1.91 -18.59 -3.32
CA ALA A 49 -2.67 -19.06 -4.47
C ALA A 49 -2.58 -18.11 -5.67
N LEU A 50 -2.51 -16.80 -5.41
CA LEU A 50 -2.45 -15.76 -6.43
C LEU A 50 -1.04 -15.38 -6.87
N ALA A 51 0.02 -15.92 -6.23
CA ALA A 51 1.42 -15.58 -6.54
C ALA A 51 1.82 -15.87 -7.98
N LYS A 52 1.18 -16.84 -8.66
CA LYS A 52 1.37 -17.15 -10.09
C LYS A 52 1.09 -15.95 -11.01
N TYR A 53 0.26 -15.03 -10.58
CA TYR A 53 -0.08 -13.83 -11.33
C TYR A 53 0.96 -12.70 -11.18
N SER A 54 2.10 -12.96 -10.52
CA SER A 54 3.28 -12.08 -10.63
C SER A 54 3.76 -11.93 -12.07
N ASP A 55 3.45 -12.92 -12.94
CA ASP A 55 3.54 -12.83 -14.39
C ASP A 55 2.16 -12.44 -14.96
N PRO A 56 1.97 -11.22 -15.50
CA PRO A 56 0.70 -10.79 -16.04
C PRO A 56 0.23 -11.62 -17.26
N ILE A 57 1.14 -12.30 -17.98
CA ILE A 57 0.78 -13.21 -19.07
C ILE A 57 0.00 -14.42 -18.53
N VAL A 58 0.36 -14.92 -17.34
CA VAL A 58 -0.40 -15.98 -16.68
C VAL A 58 -1.80 -15.49 -16.31
N ALA A 59 -1.96 -14.25 -15.87
CA ALA A 59 -3.27 -13.68 -15.58
C ALA A 59 -4.13 -13.63 -16.86
N VAL A 60 -3.57 -13.12 -17.97
CA VAL A 60 -4.28 -13.07 -19.27
C VAL A 60 -4.68 -14.48 -19.74
N ARG A 61 -3.78 -15.46 -19.67
CA ARG A 61 -4.08 -16.85 -20.02
C ARG A 61 -5.20 -17.44 -19.17
N ASP A 62 -5.27 -17.06 -17.89
CA ASP A 62 -6.29 -17.57 -16.96
C ASP A 62 -7.60 -16.72 -17.01
N GLY A 63 -7.77 -15.85 -18.03
CA GLY A 63 -9.00 -15.15 -18.33
C GLY A 63 -9.12 -13.71 -17.79
N TYR A 64 -8.05 -13.18 -17.19
CA TYR A 64 -8.02 -11.76 -16.83
C TYR A 64 -7.67 -10.90 -18.04
N PHE A 65 -8.39 -9.81 -18.24
CA PHE A 65 -8.06 -8.81 -19.27
C PHE A 65 -7.72 -7.47 -18.65
N SER A 66 -6.73 -6.79 -19.22
CA SER A 66 -6.27 -5.48 -18.73
C SER A 66 -7.23 -4.38 -19.11
N THR A 67 -7.54 -3.47 -18.19
CA THR A 67 -8.22 -2.20 -18.49
C THR A 67 -7.29 -1.16 -19.11
N VAL A 68 -5.99 -1.45 -19.21
CA VAL A 68 -4.87 -0.62 -19.69
C VAL A 68 -4.66 0.70 -18.96
N ALA A 69 -5.67 1.22 -18.27
CA ALA A 69 -5.57 2.46 -17.53
C ALA A 69 -4.96 2.23 -16.13
N CYS A 70 -4.00 3.07 -15.75
CA CYS A 70 -3.52 3.14 -14.37
C CYS A 70 -4.34 4.17 -13.61
N ILE A 71 -5.10 3.73 -12.62
CA ILE A 71 -6.03 4.57 -11.87
C ILE A 71 -5.29 5.30 -10.76
N ASP A 72 -5.41 6.63 -10.72
CA ASP A 72 -4.75 7.50 -9.76
C ASP A 72 -5.72 8.56 -9.23
N PHE A 73 -5.70 8.76 -7.92
CA PHE A 73 -6.43 9.82 -7.22
C PHE A 73 -5.43 10.79 -6.59
N PRO A 74 -4.79 11.68 -7.34
CA PRO A 74 -3.69 12.50 -6.84
C PRO A 74 -4.09 13.43 -5.69
N LYS A 75 -5.36 13.85 -5.65
CA LYS A 75 -5.93 14.67 -4.57
C LYS A 75 -6.86 13.86 -3.64
N GLY A 76 -7.09 12.58 -3.94
CA GLY A 76 -8.19 11.82 -3.39
C GLY A 76 -9.51 12.15 -4.08
N ALA A 77 -10.57 11.43 -3.71
CA ALA A 77 -11.94 11.67 -4.18
C ALA A 77 -12.94 11.19 -3.14
N THR A 78 -14.20 11.57 -3.29
CA THR A 78 -15.32 11.05 -2.52
C THR A 78 -16.44 10.71 -3.50
N ASP A 79 -17.01 9.51 -3.35
CA ASP A 79 -18.16 9.05 -4.11
C ASP A 79 -19.23 8.55 -3.13
N GLY A 80 -20.27 9.36 -2.93
CA GLY A 80 -21.26 9.11 -1.88
C GLY A 80 -20.60 8.94 -0.50
N PRO A 81 -20.78 7.78 0.16
CA PRO A 81 -20.16 7.48 1.44
C PRO A 81 -18.71 6.99 1.32
N ILE A 82 -18.22 6.74 0.12
CA ILE A 82 -16.90 6.15 -0.14
C ILE A 82 -15.85 7.24 -0.26
N VAL A 83 -14.75 7.08 0.46
CA VAL A 83 -13.60 7.99 0.43
C VAL A 83 -12.39 7.29 -0.20
N TYR A 84 -11.84 7.90 -1.23
CA TYR A 84 -10.59 7.51 -1.87
C TYR A 84 -9.47 8.43 -1.39
N PRO A 85 -8.61 8.01 -0.45
CA PRO A 85 -7.48 8.84 -0.04
C PRO A 85 -6.53 9.13 -1.19
N PRO A 86 -5.71 10.22 -1.16
CA PRO A 86 -4.71 10.47 -2.19
C PRO A 86 -3.77 9.29 -2.38
N GLY A 87 -3.63 8.82 -3.63
CA GLY A 87 -2.83 7.65 -4.00
C GLY A 87 -3.37 6.96 -5.23
N ALA A 88 -2.67 5.94 -5.71
CA ALA A 88 -3.09 5.20 -6.89
C ALA A 88 -3.66 3.83 -6.50
N MET A 89 -4.51 3.31 -7.36
CA MET A 89 -4.92 1.90 -7.36
C MET A 89 -3.96 1.09 -8.22
N GLY A 90 -3.65 1.55 -9.44
CA GLY A 90 -2.86 0.82 -10.41
C GLY A 90 -3.67 0.41 -11.64
N VAL A 91 -3.11 -0.51 -12.42
CA VAL A 91 -3.76 -1.09 -13.61
C VAL A 91 -4.57 -2.31 -13.20
N HIS A 92 -5.85 -2.31 -13.52
CA HIS A 92 -6.78 -3.39 -13.19
C HIS A 92 -6.78 -4.46 -14.29
N PHE A 93 -6.75 -5.72 -13.88
CA PHE A 93 -6.95 -6.88 -14.72
C PHE A 93 -8.20 -7.61 -14.24
N LEU A 94 -9.28 -7.53 -15.01
CA LEU A 94 -10.59 -8.03 -14.64
C LEU A 94 -10.84 -9.43 -15.21
N ASN A 95 -11.41 -10.34 -14.40
CA ASN A 95 -11.93 -11.63 -14.82
C ASN A 95 -13.41 -11.73 -14.47
N THR A 96 -14.27 -11.52 -15.47
CA THR A 96 -15.72 -11.55 -15.29
C THR A 96 -16.25 -12.95 -14.98
N ALA A 97 -15.51 -14.02 -15.34
CA ALA A 97 -15.90 -15.40 -15.01
C ALA A 97 -15.83 -15.69 -13.49
N ASN A 98 -15.12 -14.86 -12.72
CA ASN A 98 -15.08 -14.97 -11.28
C ASN A 98 -16.24 -14.22 -10.58
N ILE A 99 -17.07 -13.49 -11.32
CA ILE A 99 -18.22 -12.78 -10.74
C ILE A 99 -19.29 -13.82 -10.38
N GLY A 100 -19.73 -13.81 -9.13
CA GLY A 100 -20.75 -14.73 -8.63
C GLY A 100 -21.24 -14.32 -7.23
N PRO A 101 -22.25 -15.02 -6.72
CA PRO A 101 -22.87 -14.67 -5.43
C PRO A 101 -22.01 -15.02 -4.21
N VAL A 102 -20.91 -15.75 -4.42
CA VAL A 102 -19.97 -16.15 -3.38
C VAL A 102 -18.57 -15.69 -3.77
N LEU A 103 -17.91 -14.99 -2.85
CA LEU A 103 -16.52 -14.56 -3.01
C LEU A 103 -15.58 -15.72 -2.65
N ASP A 104 -14.64 -16.03 -3.54
CA ASP A 104 -13.60 -17.05 -3.34
C ASP A 104 -12.26 -16.35 -3.04
N PRO A 105 -11.60 -16.61 -1.90
CA PRO A 105 -10.29 -16.05 -1.59
C PRO A 105 -9.21 -16.30 -2.65
N ALA A 106 -9.32 -17.37 -3.41
CA ALA A 106 -8.36 -17.74 -4.46
C ALA A 106 -8.74 -17.25 -5.87
N LYS A 107 -9.92 -16.59 -6.03
CA LYS A 107 -10.45 -16.14 -7.31
C LYS A 107 -10.98 -14.71 -7.23
N PRO A 108 -10.11 -13.72 -6.98
CA PRO A 108 -10.54 -12.34 -7.03
C PRO A 108 -11.07 -12.01 -8.43
N GLN A 109 -11.99 -11.08 -8.51
CA GLN A 109 -12.48 -10.58 -9.78
C GLN A 109 -11.46 -9.68 -10.47
N ILE A 110 -10.59 -9.03 -9.68
CA ILE A 110 -9.61 -8.08 -10.19
C ILE A 110 -8.23 -8.35 -9.59
N LEU A 111 -7.19 -8.29 -10.42
CA LEU A 111 -5.79 -8.21 -10.02
C LEU A 111 -5.29 -6.80 -10.31
N ILE A 112 -4.46 -6.26 -9.44
CA ILE A 112 -3.97 -4.89 -9.56
C ILE A 112 -2.46 -4.88 -9.71
N TYR A 113 -2.01 -4.18 -10.76
CA TYR A 113 -0.59 -4.06 -11.09
C TYR A 113 -0.13 -2.62 -11.05
N GLU A 114 1.09 -2.41 -10.56
CA GLU A 114 1.80 -1.13 -10.67
C GLU A 114 2.71 -1.15 -11.91
N PRO A 115 2.67 -0.12 -12.77
CA PRO A 115 3.62 0.01 -13.87
C PRO A 115 4.99 0.51 -13.33
N VAL A 116 5.99 -0.37 -13.30
CA VAL A 116 7.35 -0.08 -12.85
C VAL A 116 8.32 -0.28 -14.02
N GLY A 117 8.91 0.80 -14.52
CA GLY A 117 9.71 0.74 -15.73
C GLY A 117 8.86 0.29 -16.93
N ASP A 118 9.24 -0.79 -17.58
CA ASP A 118 8.54 -1.46 -18.68
C ASP A 118 7.72 -2.67 -18.24
N LYS A 119 7.60 -2.89 -16.91
CA LYS A 119 6.95 -4.06 -16.32
C LYS A 119 5.69 -3.69 -15.55
N LEU A 120 4.79 -4.66 -15.45
CA LEU A 120 3.67 -4.66 -14.53
C LEU A 120 4.01 -5.53 -13.32
N VAL A 121 3.97 -4.93 -12.12
CA VAL A 121 4.28 -5.60 -10.87
C VAL A 121 2.99 -5.80 -10.09
N LEU A 122 2.65 -7.05 -9.76
CA LEU A 122 1.47 -7.37 -8.97
C LEU A 122 1.58 -6.74 -7.57
N THR A 123 0.58 -5.95 -7.19
CA THR A 123 0.57 -5.21 -5.92
C THR A 123 -0.59 -5.57 -5.01
N ALA A 124 -1.75 -5.79 -5.59
CA ALA A 124 -2.98 -6.07 -4.86
C ALA A 124 -3.91 -7.02 -5.63
N ALA A 125 -4.92 -7.49 -4.95
CA ALA A 125 -6.09 -8.11 -5.54
C ALA A 125 -7.34 -7.40 -5.01
N GLU A 126 -8.44 -7.47 -5.78
CA GLU A 126 -9.69 -6.83 -5.43
C GLU A 126 -10.84 -7.83 -5.61
N TRP A 127 -11.64 -7.95 -4.58
CA TRP A 127 -12.89 -8.71 -4.59
C TRP A 127 -14.02 -7.74 -4.89
N PHE A 128 -14.74 -8.04 -5.94
CA PHE A 128 -15.75 -7.19 -6.56
C PHE A 128 -17.06 -7.95 -6.73
N MET A 129 -18.18 -7.32 -6.42
CA MET A 129 -19.50 -7.91 -6.62
C MET A 129 -20.51 -6.86 -7.09
N PRO A 130 -21.12 -7.04 -8.29
CA PRO A 130 -22.23 -6.18 -8.71
C PRO A 130 -23.37 -6.17 -7.69
N GLU A 131 -24.00 -5.01 -7.48
CA GLU A 131 -25.09 -4.86 -6.52
C GLU A 131 -26.24 -5.84 -6.79
N GLN A 132 -26.56 -6.10 -8.07
CA GLN A 132 -27.59 -7.05 -8.48
C GLN A 132 -27.26 -8.49 -8.04
N VAL A 133 -25.97 -8.85 -8.02
CA VAL A 133 -25.50 -10.18 -7.57
C VAL A 133 -25.49 -10.28 -6.04
N ALA A 134 -25.20 -9.18 -5.37
CA ALA A 134 -25.19 -9.08 -3.91
C ALA A 134 -26.59 -9.15 -3.27
N ASN A 135 -27.64 -9.00 -4.08
CA ASN A 135 -29.04 -9.06 -3.63
C ASN A 135 -29.34 -8.12 -2.46
N GLY A 136 -28.86 -6.89 -2.52
CA GLY A 136 -29.09 -5.82 -1.54
C GLY A 136 -28.35 -5.96 -0.21
N LYS A 137 -27.42 -6.93 -0.09
CA LYS A 137 -26.60 -7.12 1.11
C LYS A 137 -25.11 -7.01 0.77
N ALA A 138 -24.41 -6.09 1.42
CA ALA A 138 -22.96 -5.98 1.26
C ALA A 138 -22.27 -7.31 1.60
N PRO A 139 -21.49 -7.88 0.67
CA PRO A 139 -20.76 -9.13 0.90
C PRO A 139 -19.57 -8.90 1.83
N SER A 140 -19.00 -10.00 2.34
CA SER A 140 -17.82 -9.93 3.22
C SER A 140 -16.82 -11.03 2.86
N ILE A 141 -15.52 -10.71 3.00
CA ILE A 141 -14.41 -11.66 2.85
C ILE A 141 -13.25 -11.21 3.76
N PHE A 142 -12.42 -12.11 4.25
CA PHE A 142 -11.30 -11.82 5.16
C PHE A 142 -11.70 -11.05 6.43
N GLY A 143 -12.94 -11.25 6.90
CA GLY A 143 -13.49 -10.51 8.05
C GLY A 143 -13.78 -9.03 7.76
N GLN A 144 -13.74 -8.62 6.48
CA GLN A 144 -14.07 -7.26 6.03
C GLN A 144 -15.37 -7.26 5.23
N THR A 145 -16.22 -6.29 5.46
CA THR A 145 -17.36 -6.00 4.57
C THR A 145 -16.87 -5.17 3.40
N LEU A 146 -17.26 -5.52 2.18
CA LEU A 146 -16.94 -4.75 1.00
C LEU A 146 -17.56 -3.35 1.08
N ALA A 147 -16.82 -2.36 0.61
CA ALA A 147 -17.29 -0.99 0.50
C ALA A 147 -18.35 -0.87 -0.62
N GLY A 148 -19.32 0.00 -0.46
CA GLY A 148 -20.37 0.23 -1.46
C GLY A 148 -21.80 0.16 -0.86
N PRO A 149 -22.85 0.10 -1.74
CA PRO A 149 -22.70 0.10 -3.19
C PRO A 149 -22.26 1.47 -3.72
N MET A 150 -21.38 1.47 -4.70
CA MET A 150 -20.89 2.65 -5.39
C MET A 150 -21.16 2.54 -6.90
N ASP A 151 -21.16 3.66 -7.60
CA ASP A 151 -21.33 3.70 -9.05
C ASP A 151 -20.09 3.19 -9.78
N GLY A 152 -20.23 2.78 -11.04
CA GLY A 152 -19.08 2.38 -11.84
C GLY A 152 -18.15 3.56 -12.12
N HIS A 153 -16.86 3.30 -12.23
CA HIS A 153 -15.82 4.32 -12.41
C HIS A 153 -15.48 4.50 -13.88
N GLU A 154 -16.01 5.55 -14.51
CA GLU A 154 -15.61 5.88 -15.88
C GLU A 154 -14.11 6.26 -15.95
N PRO A 155 -13.46 5.97 -17.08
CA PRO A 155 -13.96 5.30 -18.30
C PRO A 155 -13.85 3.77 -18.25
N ILE A 156 -13.42 3.18 -17.13
CA ILE A 156 -13.18 1.72 -17.04
C ILE A 156 -14.43 0.92 -16.73
N MET A 157 -15.42 1.54 -16.11
CA MET A 157 -16.72 0.95 -15.80
C MET A 157 -17.84 1.96 -16.06
N PRO A 158 -18.97 1.54 -16.67
CA PRO A 158 -20.12 2.44 -16.83
C PRO A 158 -20.71 2.77 -15.45
N PRO A 159 -21.19 4.02 -15.23
CA PRO A 159 -21.75 4.45 -13.93
C PRO A 159 -22.92 3.58 -13.47
N THR A 160 -23.67 3.00 -14.40
CA THR A 160 -24.81 2.10 -14.11
C THR A 160 -24.39 0.75 -13.50
N LEU A 161 -23.10 0.39 -13.55
CA LEU A 161 -22.59 -0.83 -12.92
C LEU A 161 -22.31 -0.57 -11.45
N ARG A 162 -23.38 -0.49 -10.65
CA ARG A 162 -23.28 -0.36 -9.20
C ARG A 162 -22.72 -1.64 -8.59
N HIS A 163 -21.79 -1.47 -7.63
CA HIS A 163 -21.04 -2.60 -7.09
C HIS A 163 -20.54 -2.37 -5.66
N TYR A 164 -20.06 -3.45 -5.07
CA TYR A 164 -19.26 -3.49 -3.86
C TYR A 164 -17.86 -3.96 -4.20
N ASP A 165 -16.85 -3.41 -3.54
CA ASP A 165 -15.47 -3.86 -3.70
C ASP A 165 -14.68 -3.90 -2.39
N LEU A 166 -13.56 -4.61 -2.42
CA LEU A 166 -12.54 -4.63 -1.36
C LEU A 166 -11.16 -4.79 -1.96
N HIS A 167 -10.37 -3.74 -1.92
CA HIS A 167 -8.95 -3.78 -2.27
C HIS A 167 -8.14 -4.43 -1.15
N VAL A 168 -7.23 -5.36 -1.50
CA VAL A 168 -6.35 -6.03 -0.54
C VAL A 168 -4.91 -5.97 -1.03
N TRP A 169 -4.07 -5.19 -0.37
CA TRP A 169 -2.67 -4.96 -0.72
C TRP A 169 -1.80 -6.11 -0.22
N LEU A 170 -1.77 -7.21 -0.97
CA LEU A 170 -1.08 -8.45 -0.59
C LEU A 170 0.43 -8.41 -0.82
N TRP A 171 0.92 -7.64 -1.81
CA TRP A 171 2.34 -7.63 -2.20
C TRP A 171 3.03 -6.29 -2.03
N LYS A 172 2.29 -5.19 -1.93
CA LYS A 172 2.83 -3.87 -1.71
C LYS A 172 2.25 -3.25 -0.44
N THR A 173 3.14 -2.92 0.51
CA THR A 173 2.72 -2.27 1.75
C THR A 173 1.96 -0.99 1.45
N ASN A 174 0.79 -0.85 2.06
CA ASN A 174 0.02 0.38 2.03
C ASN A 174 0.18 1.10 3.38
N PRO A 175 0.73 2.33 3.41
CA PRO A 175 0.90 3.09 4.66
C PRO A 175 -0.39 3.36 5.43
N ARG A 176 -1.55 3.34 4.72
CA ARG A 176 -2.88 3.55 5.33
C ARG A 176 -3.60 2.27 5.74
N GLY A 177 -2.99 1.12 5.48
CA GLY A 177 -3.56 -0.19 5.81
C GLY A 177 -3.86 -1.05 4.60
N MET A 178 -3.90 -2.36 4.84
CA MET A 178 -4.02 -3.38 3.80
C MET A 178 -5.33 -3.31 3.00
N PHE A 179 -6.39 -2.78 3.58
CA PHE A 179 -7.75 -2.76 3.01
C PHE A 179 -8.18 -1.36 2.52
N THR A 180 -7.25 -0.41 2.43
CA THR A 180 -7.55 0.92 1.89
C THR A 180 -7.61 0.87 0.37
N SER A 181 -8.60 1.50 -0.25
CA SER A 181 -8.83 1.47 -1.70
C SER A 181 -7.65 1.98 -2.53
N THR A 182 -6.96 3.02 -2.07
CA THR A 182 -5.79 3.61 -2.75
C THR A 182 -4.52 3.41 -1.95
N ASN A 183 -3.36 3.40 -2.61
CA ASN A 183 -2.06 3.27 -1.99
C ASN A 183 -1.12 4.41 -2.42
N SER A 184 -0.69 5.24 -1.48
CA SER A 184 0.21 6.37 -1.76
C SER A 184 1.62 5.94 -2.19
N ALA A 185 1.98 4.66 -1.98
CA ALA A 185 3.25 4.09 -2.44
C ALA A 185 3.18 3.53 -3.87
N VAL A 186 2.00 3.37 -4.46
CA VAL A 186 1.79 3.01 -5.86
C VAL A 186 1.92 4.25 -6.74
N LYS A 187 2.55 4.12 -7.90
CA LYS A 187 2.76 5.23 -8.84
C LYS A 187 2.28 4.85 -10.23
N CYS A 188 1.36 5.64 -10.77
CA CYS A 188 1.07 5.62 -12.19
C CYS A 188 2.14 6.40 -12.95
N LYS A 189 2.61 5.88 -14.07
CA LYS A 189 3.47 6.67 -14.97
C LYS A 189 2.64 7.83 -15.50
N LYS A 190 3.24 9.01 -15.56
CA LYS A 190 2.66 10.19 -16.24
C LYS A 190 2.73 10.00 -17.78
N SER A 191 2.13 8.94 -18.27
CA SER A 191 1.97 8.70 -19.70
C SER A 191 0.49 8.85 -20.01
N ALA A 192 0.14 9.79 -20.86
CA ALA A 192 -1.23 10.11 -21.23
C ALA A 192 -2.04 8.90 -21.78
N ALA A 193 -1.35 7.85 -22.23
CA ALA A 193 -2.01 6.66 -22.79
C ALA A 193 -2.47 5.63 -21.71
N TYR A 194 -1.96 5.71 -20.45
CA TYR A 194 -2.15 4.66 -19.47
C TYR A 194 -2.54 5.15 -18.07
N THR A 195 -2.67 6.45 -17.86
CA THR A 195 -3.04 7.01 -16.56
C THR A 195 -4.36 7.75 -16.69
N VAL A 196 -5.35 7.31 -15.94
CA VAL A 196 -6.60 8.05 -15.72
C VAL A 196 -6.53 8.63 -14.33
N ALA A 197 -6.47 9.94 -14.22
CA ALA A 197 -6.71 10.63 -12.98
C ALA A 197 -8.24 10.75 -12.83
N LEU A 198 -8.81 9.97 -11.93
CA LEU A 198 -10.20 10.16 -11.54
C LEU A 198 -10.23 11.37 -10.61
N GLY A 199 -10.51 12.52 -11.16
CA GLY A 199 -10.73 13.76 -10.45
C GLY A 199 -12.19 14.15 -10.56
N GLU A 200 -12.66 14.83 -9.53
CA GLU A 200 -13.94 15.54 -9.42
C GLU A 200 -15.04 15.06 -10.38
N HIS A 201 -15.86 14.11 -9.94
CA HIS A 201 -17.13 13.85 -10.58
C HIS A 201 -17.99 15.11 -10.41
N HIS A 202 -18.10 15.91 -11.47
CA HIS A 202 -19.16 16.90 -11.59
C HIS A 202 -20.47 16.14 -11.81
N HIS A 203 -21.27 16.05 -10.76
CA HIS A 203 -22.68 15.71 -10.85
C HIS A 203 -23.50 16.92 -11.29
#